data_33468b864004021ce397ca4acb81deff
#
_entry.id   33468b864004021ce397ca4acb81deff
#
_cell.length_a   1.000
_cell.length_b   1.000
_cell.length_c   1.000
_cell.angle_alpha   90.00
_cell.angle_beta   90.00
_cell.angle_gamma   90.00
#
_symmetry.space_group_name_H-M   'P 1'
#
loop_
_entity.id
_entity.type
_entity.pdbx_description
1 polymer ?
#
loop_
_entity_poly.entity_id
_entity_poly.type
_entity_poly.pdbx_seq_one_letter_code
_entity_poly.pdbx_strand_id
1 'polypeptide(L)'
;TFDTQKPVFISELGGGALYGHHGSPKERFTEEYQEDLYIRHVNMLKRIPGLAGTTPWILKDFRSPRRHVPEIQDDFNRKGLVSDKGQKKKAFFVLQKWYKELTEAYK
;
A
#
# COMPACT_ATOMS: atom_id res chain seq x y z
N THR A 1 -4.86 -6.06 -24.23
CA THR A 1 -4.20 -7.37 -24.14
C THR A 1 -2.78 -7.25 -23.63
N PHE A 2 -2.39 -8.22 -22.88
CA PHE A 2 -1.14 -8.26 -22.16
C PHE A 2 -0.06 -8.94 -23.01
N ASP A 3 1.03 -8.22 -23.27
CA ASP A 3 2.20 -8.82 -23.93
C ASP A 3 3.12 -9.40 -22.85
N THR A 4 3.07 -10.74 -22.69
CA THR A 4 3.85 -11.43 -21.66
C THR A 4 5.34 -11.55 -21.98
N GLN A 5 5.76 -11.13 -23.17
CA GLN A 5 7.18 -11.13 -23.55
C GLN A 5 7.90 -9.86 -23.13
N LYS A 6 7.16 -8.84 -22.74
CA LYS A 6 7.73 -7.57 -22.26
C LYS A 6 7.65 -7.48 -20.75
N PRO A 7 8.65 -6.89 -20.09
CA PRO A 7 8.54 -6.65 -18.65
C PRO A 7 7.39 -5.68 -18.34
N VAL A 8 6.70 -5.93 -17.22
CA VAL A 8 5.55 -5.15 -16.78
C VAL A 8 5.91 -4.39 -15.51
N PHE A 9 5.53 -3.14 -15.45
CA PHE A 9 5.70 -2.31 -14.26
C PHE A 9 4.35 -1.70 -13.86
N ILE A 10 3.97 -1.89 -12.61
CA ILE A 10 2.77 -1.27 -12.03
C ILE A 10 3.22 0.02 -11.34
N SER A 11 2.88 1.15 -11.95
CA SER A 11 3.41 2.45 -11.50
C SER A 11 2.83 2.93 -10.18
N GLU A 12 1.59 2.56 -9.86
CA GLU A 12 0.95 3.02 -8.63
C GLU A 12 -0.08 2.01 -8.14
N LEU A 13 -0.11 1.81 -6.83
CA LEU A 13 -1.16 1.05 -6.16
C LEU A 13 -1.21 1.50 -4.70
N GLY A 14 -2.35 1.31 -4.05
CA GLY A 14 -2.45 1.63 -2.64
C GLY A 14 -3.83 2.05 -2.20
N GLY A 15 -3.96 2.32 -0.93
CA GLY A 15 -5.18 2.81 -0.29
C GLY A 15 -4.84 3.51 1.01
N GLY A 16 -5.80 4.25 1.56
CA GLY A 16 -5.57 5.09 2.73
C GLY A 16 -5.97 4.43 4.04
N ALA A 17 -5.27 4.80 5.10
CA ALA A 17 -5.62 4.46 6.48
C ALA A 17 -5.06 5.51 7.42
N LEU A 18 -5.79 5.77 8.51
CA LEU A 18 -5.28 6.58 9.61
C LEU A 18 -4.56 5.67 10.60
N TYR A 19 -3.31 5.99 10.93
CA TYR A 19 -2.55 5.21 11.92
C TYR A 19 -3.31 5.15 13.24
N GLY A 20 -3.44 3.95 13.78
CA GLY A 20 -4.16 3.73 15.03
C GLY A 20 -5.66 3.58 14.89
N HIS A 21 -6.22 3.78 13.70
CA HIS A 21 -7.64 3.59 13.46
C HIS A 21 -7.88 2.14 13.03
N HIS A 22 -8.57 1.38 13.87
CA HIS A 22 -8.78 -0.04 13.69
C HIS A 22 -10.25 -0.39 13.54
N GLY A 23 -10.53 -1.48 12.83
CA GLY A 23 -11.89 -1.97 12.62
C GLY A 23 -11.91 -3.10 11.59
N SER A 24 -13.07 -3.29 10.97
CA SER A 24 -13.23 -4.30 9.93
C SER A 24 -12.40 -3.96 8.70
N PRO A 25 -11.82 -4.96 7.99
CA PRO A 25 -11.14 -4.71 6.71
C PRO A 25 -12.04 -4.08 5.65
N LYS A 26 -13.34 -4.08 5.84
CA LYS A 26 -14.28 -3.44 4.93
C LYS A 26 -14.54 -1.98 5.27
N GLU A 27 -14.11 -1.52 6.43
CA GLU A 27 -14.28 -0.15 6.88
C GLU A 27 -13.13 0.71 6.39
N ARG A 28 -13.44 1.70 5.56
CA ARG A 28 -12.41 2.57 4.96
C ARG A 28 -11.63 3.32 6.03
N PHE A 29 -10.36 3.56 5.74
CA PHE A 29 -9.39 4.27 6.57
C PHE A 29 -8.97 3.53 7.83
N THR A 30 -9.43 2.28 8.07
CA THR A 30 -8.82 1.45 9.10
C THR A 30 -7.49 0.89 8.60
N GLU A 31 -6.57 0.62 9.53
CA GLU A 31 -5.32 -0.06 9.16
C GLU A 31 -5.60 -1.44 8.58
N GLU A 32 -6.65 -2.12 9.07
CA GLU A 32 -7.08 -3.42 8.56
C GLU A 32 -7.55 -3.35 7.11
N TYR A 33 -8.24 -2.26 6.74
CA TYR A 33 -8.64 -2.04 5.35
C TYR A 33 -7.42 -1.91 4.44
N GLN A 34 -6.46 -1.08 4.82
CA GLN A 34 -5.25 -0.87 4.05
C GLN A 34 -4.40 -2.15 3.99
N GLU A 35 -4.26 -2.85 5.11
CA GLU A 35 -3.53 -4.11 5.19
C GLU A 35 -4.13 -5.15 4.24
N ASP A 36 -5.44 -5.34 4.29
CA ASP A 36 -6.14 -6.30 3.44
C ASP A 36 -5.98 -5.94 1.96
N LEU A 37 -6.07 -4.66 1.62
CA LEU A 37 -5.87 -4.18 0.27
C LEU A 37 -4.48 -4.55 -0.26
N TYR A 38 -3.44 -4.32 0.54
CA TYR A 38 -2.08 -4.65 0.16
C TYR A 38 -1.84 -6.15 0.08
N ILE A 39 -2.44 -6.94 0.98
CA ILE A 39 -2.36 -8.40 0.90
C ILE A 39 -2.94 -8.89 -0.43
N ARG A 40 -4.12 -8.38 -0.81
CA ARG A 40 -4.76 -8.75 -2.07
C ARG A 40 -3.93 -8.30 -3.27
N HIS A 41 -3.35 -7.09 -3.22
CA HIS A 41 -2.49 -6.58 -4.28
C HIS A 41 -1.23 -7.44 -4.43
N VAL A 42 -0.57 -7.79 -3.35
CA VAL A 42 0.63 -8.64 -3.39
C VAL A 42 0.30 -10.00 -3.99
N ASN A 43 -0.83 -10.61 -3.59
CA ASN A 43 -1.25 -11.88 -4.14
C ASN A 43 -1.55 -11.80 -5.64
N MET A 44 -2.13 -10.69 -6.10
CA MET A 44 -2.35 -10.43 -7.53
C MET A 44 -1.01 -10.27 -8.26
N LEU A 45 -0.10 -9.48 -7.70
CA LEU A 45 1.19 -9.19 -8.32
C LEU A 45 2.04 -10.45 -8.50
N LYS A 46 1.96 -11.37 -7.55
CA LYS A 46 2.67 -12.66 -7.63
C LYS A 46 2.23 -13.51 -8.83
N ARG A 47 1.07 -13.22 -9.41
CA ARG A 47 0.51 -13.96 -10.55
C ARG A 47 0.80 -13.31 -11.89
N ILE A 48 1.44 -12.14 -11.91
CA ILE A 48 1.73 -11.44 -13.16
C ILE A 48 3.06 -11.95 -13.72
N PRO A 49 3.04 -12.64 -14.88
CA PRO A 49 4.29 -13.05 -15.50
C PRO A 49 5.03 -11.82 -16.03
N GLY A 50 6.33 -11.78 -15.84
CA GLY A 50 7.15 -10.68 -16.33
C GLY A 50 7.02 -9.38 -15.55
N LEU A 51 6.47 -9.43 -14.31
CA LEU A 51 6.42 -8.25 -13.47
C LEU A 51 7.83 -7.79 -13.12
N ALA A 52 8.20 -6.60 -13.56
CA ALA A 52 9.53 -6.02 -13.33
C ALA A 52 9.58 -5.22 -12.04
N GLY A 53 8.45 -4.65 -11.61
CA GLY A 53 8.40 -3.89 -10.38
C GLY A 53 7.09 -3.15 -10.19
N THR A 54 6.99 -2.50 -9.04
CA THR A 54 5.83 -1.67 -8.70
C THR A 54 6.25 -0.57 -7.75
N THR A 55 5.51 0.53 -7.76
CA THR A 55 5.72 1.64 -6.85
C THR A 55 4.44 1.89 -6.06
N PRO A 56 4.34 1.35 -4.85
CA PRO A 56 3.18 1.66 -4.00
C PRO A 56 3.09 3.15 -3.71
N TRP A 57 1.90 3.67 -3.69
CA TRP A 57 1.63 5.05 -3.34
C TRP A 57 0.99 5.09 -1.97
N ILE A 58 1.62 5.58 -0.98
CA ILE A 58 2.92 6.24 -0.91
C ILE A 58 3.59 5.84 0.39
N LEU A 59 4.87 6.15 0.57
CA LEU A 59 5.59 5.74 1.78
C LEU A 59 5.05 6.44 3.03
N LYS A 60 4.82 7.75 2.97
CA LYS A 60 4.48 8.54 4.15
C LYS A 60 3.26 9.43 3.88
N ASP A 61 2.36 9.54 4.86
CA ASP A 61 1.26 10.50 4.81
C ASP A 61 1.82 11.91 4.62
N PHE A 62 1.14 12.72 3.82
CA PHE A 62 1.60 14.07 3.52
C PHE A 62 0.44 15.07 3.51
N ARG A 63 0.75 16.33 3.77
CA ARG A 63 -0.25 17.38 3.76
C ARG A 63 -0.89 17.53 2.39
N SER A 64 -2.21 17.53 2.38
CA SER A 64 -3.01 17.71 1.18
C SER A 64 -4.30 18.44 1.56
N PRO A 65 -4.36 19.77 1.36
CA PRO A 65 -5.52 20.56 1.82
C PRO A 65 -6.86 20.18 1.19
N ARG A 66 -6.86 19.33 0.18
CA ARG A 66 -8.08 18.85 -0.46
C ARG A 66 -8.66 17.59 0.22
N ARG A 67 -8.03 17.09 1.27
CA ARG A 67 -8.45 15.87 1.96
C ARG A 67 -9.15 16.25 3.25
N HIS A 68 -10.48 16.21 3.23
CA HIS A 68 -11.31 16.84 4.27
C HIS A 68 -12.13 15.90 5.14
N VAL A 69 -11.96 14.58 5.05
CA VAL A 69 -12.72 13.68 5.93
C VAL A 69 -12.36 14.01 7.38
N PRO A 70 -13.33 14.53 8.18
CA PRO A 70 -13.04 14.98 9.54
C PRO A 70 -12.45 13.88 10.41
N GLU A 71 -11.53 14.26 11.31
CA GLU A 71 -10.88 13.38 12.28
C GLU A 71 -10.01 12.29 11.67
N ILE A 72 -10.16 12.02 10.36
CA ILE A 72 -9.37 11.00 9.67
C ILE A 72 -8.33 11.64 8.78
N GLN A 73 -8.75 12.48 7.83
CA GLN A 73 -7.82 13.07 6.88
C GLN A 73 -7.21 14.37 7.40
N ASP A 74 -8.02 15.28 7.92
CA ASP A 74 -7.54 16.55 8.50
C ASP A 74 -6.47 17.23 7.64
N ASP A 75 -6.76 17.37 6.33
CA ASP A 75 -5.86 17.94 5.34
C ASP A 75 -4.59 17.11 5.07
N PHE A 76 -4.62 15.82 5.36
CA PHE A 76 -3.56 14.88 5.00
C PHE A 76 -4.05 13.84 4.01
N ASN A 77 -3.19 13.49 3.05
CA ASN A 77 -3.38 12.28 2.28
C ASN A 77 -2.91 11.12 3.16
N ARG A 78 -3.81 10.21 3.49
CA ARG A 78 -3.55 9.08 4.40
C ARG A 78 -3.16 7.80 3.67
N LYS A 79 -2.67 7.89 2.45
CA LYS A 79 -2.26 6.71 1.68
C LYS A 79 -0.84 6.24 2.00
N GLY A 80 -0.16 6.87 2.95
CA GLY A 80 1.15 6.42 3.39
C GLY A 80 1.14 5.05 4.04
N LEU A 81 2.24 4.34 3.91
CA LEU A 81 2.49 3.11 4.67
C LEU A 81 2.93 3.45 6.09
N VAL A 82 3.45 4.65 6.27
CA VAL A 82 3.73 5.22 7.58
C VAL A 82 2.93 6.52 7.75
N SER A 83 2.67 6.89 9.00
CA SER A 83 1.95 8.13 9.31
C SER A 83 2.84 9.35 9.04
N ASP A 84 2.23 10.55 9.12
CA ASP A 84 2.96 11.80 9.04
C ASP A 84 4.03 11.95 10.13
N LYS A 85 3.90 11.19 11.21
CA LYS A 85 4.88 11.15 12.32
C LYS A 85 5.87 10.00 12.22
N GLY A 86 5.84 9.24 11.11
CA GLY A 86 6.77 8.13 10.90
C GLY A 86 6.37 6.82 11.54
N GLN A 87 5.14 6.67 12.00
CA GLN A 87 4.65 5.44 12.61
C GLN A 87 4.24 4.44 11.53
N LYS A 88 4.73 3.21 11.64
CA LYS A 88 4.47 2.16 10.65
C LYS A 88 3.07 1.59 10.81
N LYS A 89 2.28 1.64 9.74
CA LYS A 89 0.95 1.03 9.70
C LYS A 89 1.07 -0.46 9.38
N LYS A 90 -0.01 -1.21 9.58
CA LYS A 90 0.00 -2.66 9.32
C LYS A 90 0.42 -3.01 7.89
N ALA A 91 -0.02 -2.22 6.91
CA ALA A 91 0.32 -2.47 5.50
C ALA A 91 1.82 -2.35 5.23
N PHE A 92 2.56 -1.55 6.01
CA PHE A 92 4.01 -1.45 5.89
C PHE A 92 4.66 -2.84 5.99
N PHE A 93 4.20 -3.64 6.94
CA PHE A 93 4.78 -4.97 7.20
C PHE A 93 4.40 -5.99 6.12
N VAL A 94 3.28 -5.78 5.43
CA VAL A 94 2.89 -6.62 4.29
C VAL A 94 3.93 -6.49 3.17
N LEU A 95 4.28 -5.26 2.81
CA LEU A 95 5.29 -5.02 1.77
C LEU A 95 6.69 -5.42 2.22
N GLN A 96 7.04 -5.18 3.48
CA GLN A 96 8.33 -5.58 4.02
C GLN A 96 8.54 -7.09 3.87
N LYS A 97 7.52 -7.87 4.21
CA LYS A 97 7.56 -9.32 4.08
C LYS A 97 7.73 -9.75 2.63
N TRP A 98 6.95 -9.15 1.73
CA TRP A 98 7.02 -9.49 0.31
C TRP A 98 8.39 -9.14 -0.29
N TYR A 99 8.92 -7.97 0.01
CA TYR A 99 10.23 -7.58 -0.49
C TYR A 99 11.33 -8.51 0.03
N LYS A 100 11.22 -8.95 1.26
CA LYS A 100 12.15 -9.93 1.83
C LYS A 100 12.07 -11.27 1.09
N GLU A 101 10.86 -11.74 0.79
CA GLU A 101 10.64 -12.96 0.01
C GLU A 101 11.26 -12.84 -1.38
N LEU A 102 11.08 -11.69 -2.04
CA LEU A 102 11.65 -11.44 -3.36
C LEU A 102 13.18 -11.45 -3.31
N THR A 103 13.76 -10.81 -2.31
CA THR A 103 15.22 -10.78 -2.13
C THR A 103 15.78 -12.19 -1.98
N GLU A 104 15.12 -13.04 -1.21
CA GLU A 104 15.56 -14.42 -1.01
C GLU A 104 15.39 -15.26 -2.28
N ALA A 105 14.34 -15.00 -3.06
CA ALA A 105 14.10 -15.72 -4.31
C ALA A 105 15.15 -15.42 -5.39
N TYR A 106 15.78 -14.26 -5.35
CA TYR A 106 16.76 -13.82 -6.34
C TYR A 106 18.22 -13.87 -5.83
N LYS A 107 18.45 -14.55 -4.74
CA LYS A 107 19.81 -14.77 -4.22
C LYS A 107 20.60 -15.80 -5.04
#